data_c3c23e3bfac1da5d046db5649b3bc86b
#
_entry.id   c3c23e3bfac1da5d046db5649b3bc86b
#
_cell.length_a   1.000
_cell.length_b   1.000
_cell.length_c   1.000
_cell.angle_alpha   90.00
_cell.angle_beta   90.00
_cell.angle_gamma   90.00
#
_symmetry.space_group_name_H-M   'P 1'
#
loop_
_entity.id
_entity.type
_entity.pdbx_description
1 polymer ?
#
loop_
_entity_poly.entity_id
_entity_poly.type
_entity_poly.pdbx_seq_one_letter_code
_entity_poly.pdbx_strand_id
1 'polypeptide(L)'
;IAMLTYCVTAALRDAPQKDIRSLLRDRIMRPIGVPDEDWSMGYGKTYTVDGLPLVGAWGGGGYTARAVARVGQLMLHEGNWEGKQLLSKDAVRQVTSDAGTPGNCGIGWWSNNSGYCAKLPRDAFWGSGAGHQVVLVVPSLSLVAVRNGEMLEAAPGEPDLYHEPVRRLLFEPLVETISGSVTNAKPASADVEAVPLPPGVKAVWDLS
;
A
#
# COMPACT_ATOMS: atom_id res chain seq x y z
N ILE A 1 -2.10 10.14 -14.00
CA ILE A 1 -2.08 8.66 -14.05
C ILE A 1 -2.68 8.14 -15.36
N ALA A 2 -3.81 8.68 -15.88
CA ALA A 2 -4.43 8.21 -17.12
C ALA A 2 -3.45 8.19 -18.31
N MET A 3 -2.65 9.24 -18.52
CA MET A 3 -1.63 9.30 -19.56
C MET A 3 -0.55 8.22 -19.37
N LEU A 4 -0.09 8.01 -18.14
CA LEU A 4 0.86 6.95 -17.85
C LEU A 4 0.28 5.56 -18.18
N THR A 5 -0.99 5.32 -17.81
CA THR A 5 -1.70 4.08 -18.15
C THR A 5 -1.78 3.86 -19.66
N TYR A 6 -2.06 4.92 -20.42
CA TYR A 6 -2.07 4.88 -21.88
C TYR A 6 -0.69 4.54 -22.43
N CYS A 7 0.37 5.20 -22.00
CA CYS A 7 1.75 4.94 -22.44
C CYS A 7 2.17 3.49 -22.15
N VAL A 8 1.88 2.98 -20.94
CA VAL A 8 2.15 1.60 -20.59
C VAL A 8 1.37 0.63 -21.47
N THR A 9 0.07 0.88 -21.69
CA THR A 9 -0.77 0.04 -22.55
C THR A 9 -0.25 0.03 -24.00
N ALA A 10 0.18 1.18 -24.51
CA ALA A 10 0.80 1.29 -25.84
C ALA A 10 2.11 0.49 -25.94
N ALA A 11 2.95 0.54 -24.90
CA ALA A 11 4.20 -0.23 -24.81
C ALA A 11 3.94 -1.75 -24.74
N LEU A 12 2.78 -2.16 -24.23
CA LEU A 12 2.37 -3.57 -24.12
C LEU A 12 1.73 -4.12 -25.39
N ARG A 13 1.63 -3.34 -26.48
CA ARG A 13 0.93 -3.74 -27.71
C ARG A 13 1.32 -5.14 -28.20
N ASP A 14 2.60 -5.45 -28.21
CA ASP A 14 3.17 -6.71 -28.70
C ASP A 14 3.57 -7.67 -27.55
N ALA A 15 3.34 -7.28 -26.28
CA ALA A 15 3.62 -8.11 -25.14
C ALA A 15 2.54 -9.20 -24.91
N PRO A 16 2.86 -10.27 -24.18
CA PRO A 16 1.85 -11.25 -23.76
C PRO A 16 0.70 -10.62 -22.95
N GLN A 17 1.03 -9.69 -22.04
CA GLN A 17 0.06 -8.88 -21.32
C GLN A 17 -0.34 -7.68 -22.19
N LYS A 18 -1.62 -7.55 -22.48
CA LYS A 18 -2.13 -6.51 -23.40
C LYS A 18 -2.56 -5.22 -22.68
N ASP A 19 -2.67 -5.26 -21.37
CA ASP A 19 -3.11 -4.14 -20.53
C ASP A 19 -2.40 -4.16 -19.18
N ILE A 20 -2.50 -3.03 -18.44
CA ILE A 20 -1.83 -2.86 -17.15
C ILE A 20 -2.38 -3.80 -16.07
N ARG A 21 -3.65 -4.22 -16.14
CA ARG A 21 -4.24 -5.17 -15.17
C ARG A 21 -3.63 -6.55 -15.34
N SER A 22 -3.53 -7.06 -16.56
CA SER A 22 -2.90 -8.34 -16.85
C SER A 22 -1.40 -8.31 -16.54
N LEU A 23 -0.72 -7.18 -16.80
CA LEU A 23 0.67 -7.00 -16.42
C LEU A 23 0.86 -7.10 -14.90
N LEU A 24 0.07 -6.34 -14.13
CA LEU A 24 0.14 -6.33 -12.68
C LEU A 24 -0.18 -7.71 -12.08
N ARG A 25 -1.25 -8.36 -12.58
CA ARG A 25 -1.63 -9.70 -12.16
C ARG A 25 -0.48 -10.70 -12.31
N ASP A 26 0.10 -10.77 -13.51
CA ASP A 26 1.05 -11.83 -13.87
C ASP A 26 2.47 -11.57 -13.32
N ARG A 27 2.85 -10.29 -13.19
CA ARG A 27 4.21 -9.91 -12.80
C ARG A 27 4.35 -9.60 -11.30
N ILE A 28 3.27 -9.26 -10.62
CA ILE A 28 3.30 -8.84 -9.21
C ILE A 28 2.31 -9.67 -8.37
N MET A 29 0.99 -9.55 -8.62
CA MET A 29 -0.01 -10.04 -7.67
C MET A 29 0.06 -11.57 -7.48
N ARG A 30 0.03 -12.33 -8.54
CA ARG A 30 0.19 -13.80 -8.47
C ARG A 30 1.53 -14.24 -7.91
N PRO A 31 2.69 -13.70 -8.35
CA PRO A 31 3.98 -14.03 -7.76
C PRO A 31 4.11 -13.76 -6.26
N ILE A 32 3.42 -12.77 -5.71
CA ILE A 32 3.38 -12.52 -4.27
C ILE A 32 2.25 -13.28 -3.56
N GLY A 33 1.58 -14.20 -4.26
CA GLY A 33 0.53 -15.06 -3.70
C GLY A 33 -0.79 -14.35 -3.41
N VAL A 34 -1.13 -13.28 -4.13
CA VAL A 34 -2.45 -12.63 -4.05
C VAL A 34 -3.40 -13.29 -5.04
N PRO A 35 -4.51 -13.89 -4.58
CA PRO A 35 -5.54 -14.45 -5.43
C PRO A 35 -6.20 -13.39 -6.31
N ASP A 36 -6.68 -13.79 -7.49
CA ASP A 36 -7.28 -12.84 -8.45
C ASP A 36 -8.57 -12.20 -7.90
N GLU A 37 -9.30 -12.88 -7.01
CA GLU A 37 -10.51 -12.40 -6.35
C GLU A 37 -10.26 -11.39 -5.24
N ASP A 38 -9.03 -11.32 -4.72
CA ASP A 38 -8.67 -10.42 -3.60
C ASP A 38 -8.37 -8.99 -4.04
N TRP A 39 -8.40 -8.72 -5.34
CA TRP A 39 -8.13 -7.39 -5.86
C TRP A 39 -8.83 -7.09 -7.18
N SER A 40 -9.04 -5.82 -7.42
CA SER A 40 -9.57 -5.29 -8.68
C SER A 40 -8.99 -3.90 -8.96
N MET A 41 -9.10 -3.43 -10.20
CA MET A 41 -8.72 -2.07 -10.58
C MET A 41 -9.57 -1.56 -11.72
N GLY A 42 -9.61 -0.24 -11.88
CA GLY A 42 -10.20 0.41 -13.05
C GLY A 42 -11.72 0.33 -13.07
N TYR A 43 -12.39 0.32 -11.91
CA TYR A 43 -13.86 0.24 -11.82
C TYR A 43 -14.44 -0.99 -12.55
N GLY A 44 -13.66 -2.06 -12.74
CA GLY A 44 -14.03 -3.20 -13.57
C GLY A 44 -14.19 -2.88 -15.06
N LYS A 45 -13.75 -1.70 -15.53
CA LYS A 45 -13.93 -1.21 -16.90
C LYS A 45 -12.64 -1.29 -17.71
N THR A 46 -12.80 -1.49 -19.01
CA THR A 46 -11.76 -1.36 -20.02
C THR A 46 -12.32 -0.52 -21.16
N TYR A 47 -11.59 0.51 -21.54
CA TYR A 47 -11.95 1.40 -22.64
C TYR A 47 -11.14 1.02 -23.87
N THR A 48 -11.67 1.28 -25.06
CA THR A 48 -10.89 1.17 -26.31
C THR A 48 -10.44 2.56 -26.72
N VAL A 49 -9.14 2.81 -26.72
CA VAL A 49 -8.53 4.07 -27.14
C VAL A 49 -7.44 3.76 -28.15
N ASP A 50 -7.54 4.30 -29.36
CA ASP A 50 -6.62 4.02 -30.47
C ASP A 50 -6.43 2.53 -30.74
N GLY A 51 -7.49 1.74 -30.59
CA GLY A 51 -7.46 0.27 -30.72
C GLY A 51 -6.78 -0.47 -29.56
N LEU A 52 -6.41 0.22 -28.49
CA LEU A 52 -5.76 -0.36 -27.30
C LEU A 52 -6.77 -0.58 -26.15
N PRO A 53 -6.64 -1.68 -25.39
CA PRO A 53 -7.51 -1.96 -24.24
C PRO A 53 -7.05 -1.17 -23.00
N LEU A 54 -7.51 0.07 -22.86
CA LEU A 54 -7.13 0.95 -21.76
C LEU A 54 -7.92 0.64 -20.49
N VAL A 55 -7.28 0.13 -19.47
CA VAL A 55 -7.84 -0.07 -18.13
C VAL A 55 -7.84 1.23 -17.35
N GLY A 56 -8.92 1.53 -16.62
CA GLY A 56 -9.05 2.77 -15.85
C GLY A 56 -8.19 2.83 -14.57
N ALA A 57 -6.88 2.62 -14.67
CA ALA A 57 -5.95 2.50 -13.52
C ALA A 57 -5.75 3.78 -12.71
N TRP A 58 -6.50 4.82 -12.97
CA TRP A 58 -6.51 6.07 -12.19
C TRP A 58 -7.43 6.04 -10.98
N GLY A 59 -8.12 4.93 -10.74
CA GLY A 59 -9.01 4.75 -9.59
C GLY A 59 -9.78 3.45 -9.65
N GLY A 60 -10.81 3.33 -8.79
CA GLY A 60 -11.71 2.16 -8.74
C GLY A 60 -10.99 0.86 -8.39
N GLY A 61 -9.96 0.93 -7.60
CA GLY A 61 -9.32 -0.25 -7.02
C GLY A 61 -10.11 -0.78 -5.83
N GLY A 62 -10.27 -2.11 -5.77
CA GLY A 62 -10.75 -2.83 -4.61
C GLY A 62 -9.68 -3.84 -4.21
N TYR A 63 -9.27 -3.85 -2.94
CA TYR A 63 -8.21 -4.72 -2.46
C TYR A 63 -8.53 -5.19 -1.06
N THR A 64 -8.33 -6.47 -0.77
CA THR A 64 -8.33 -6.92 0.63
C THR A 64 -7.12 -6.31 1.35
N ALA A 65 -7.23 -6.09 2.66
CA ALA A 65 -6.12 -5.56 3.45
C ALA A 65 -4.89 -6.49 3.37
N ARG A 66 -5.10 -7.79 3.26
CA ARG A 66 -4.03 -8.77 3.09
C ARG A 66 -3.32 -8.64 1.75
N ALA A 67 -4.06 -8.41 0.66
CA ALA A 67 -3.47 -8.17 -0.66
C ALA A 67 -2.58 -6.92 -0.65
N VAL A 68 -3.06 -5.83 -0.05
CA VAL A 68 -2.29 -4.59 0.11
C VAL A 68 -1.07 -4.80 1.01
N ALA A 69 -1.19 -5.55 2.12
CA ALA A 69 -0.07 -5.85 3.01
C ALA A 69 1.05 -6.63 2.29
N ARG A 70 0.71 -7.56 1.39
CA ARG A 70 1.70 -8.28 0.57
C ARG A 70 2.45 -7.35 -0.40
N VAL A 71 1.74 -6.39 -1.00
CA VAL A 71 2.40 -5.33 -1.79
C VAL A 71 3.33 -4.50 -0.91
N GLY A 72 2.88 -4.07 0.27
CA GLY A 72 3.72 -3.37 1.25
C GLY A 72 4.96 -4.18 1.65
N GLN A 73 4.82 -5.49 1.86
CA GLN A 73 5.92 -6.39 2.18
C GLN A 73 6.92 -6.54 1.01
N LEU A 74 6.44 -6.62 -0.23
CA LEU A 74 7.30 -6.60 -1.41
C LEU A 74 8.14 -5.31 -1.47
N MET A 75 7.51 -4.16 -1.19
CA MET A 75 8.20 -2.87 -1.16
C MET A 75 9.17 -2.76 0.02
N LEU A 76 8.81 -3.25 1.22
CA LEU A 76 9.67 -3.34 2.39
C LEU A 76 10.96 -4.12 2.10
N HIS A 77 10.87 -5.19 1.33
CA HIS A 77 12.00 -6.03 0.93
C HIS A 77 12.66 -5.58 -0.38
N GLU A 78 12.55 -4.31 -0.74
CA GLU A 78 13.17 -3.72 -1.94
C GLU A 78 12.86 -4.52 -3.22
N GLY A 79 11.62 -4.99 -3.37
CA GLY A 79 11.16 -5.74 -4.54
C GLY A 79 11.52 -7.23 -4.55
N ASN A 80 12.11 -7.75 -3.48
CA ASN A 80 12.38 -9.17 -3.31
C ASN A 80 11.20 -9.89 -2.64
N TRP A 81 10.78 -11.00 -3.19
CA TRP A 81 9.76 -11.88 -2.64
C TRP A 81 10.29 -13.31 -2.56
N GLU A 82 10.48 -13.82 -1.35
CA GLU A 82 10.94 -15.20 -1.08
C GLU A 82 12.19 -15.57 -1.90
N GLY A 83 13.17 -14.67 -1.98
CA GLY A 83 14.42 -14.85 -2.70
C GLY A 83 14.37 -14.49 -4.19
N LYS A 84 13.20 -14.20 -4.75
CA LYS A 84 13.04 -13.78 -6.15
C LYS A 84 12.90 -12.25 -6.25
N GLN A 85 13.77 -11.61 -7.02
CA GLN A 85 13.69 -10.19 -7.29
C GLN A 85 12.61 -9.93 -8.38
N LEU A 86 11.43 -9.45 -7.95
CA LEU A 86 10.31 -9.12 -8.84
C LEU A 86 10.39 -7.69 -9.38
N LEU A 87 10.86 -6.75 -8.55
CA LEU A 87 11.14 -5.36 -8.89
C LEU A 87 12.61 -5.07 -8.59
N SER A 88 13.29 -4.27 -9.40
CA SER A 88 14.66 -3.90 -9.05
C SER A 88 14.68 -3.01 -7.81
N LYS A 89 15.73 -3.14 -6.99
CA LYS A 89 15.91 -2.30 -5.80
C LYS A 89 15.93 -0.81 -6.16
N ASP A 90 16.59 -0.45 -7.25
CA ASP A 90 16.67 0.94 -7.71
C ASP A 90 15.29 1.47 -8.11
N ALA A 91 14.45 0.66 -8.77
CA ALA A 91 13.09 1.05 -9.10
C ALA A 91 12.26 1.30 -7.83
N VAL A 92 12.36 0.40 -6.81
CA VAL A 92 11.68 0.60 -5.53
C VAL A 92 12.14 1.90 -4.87
N ARG A 93 13.44 2.14 -4.79
CA ARG A 93 13.99 3.39 -4.22
C ARG A 93 13.51 4.62 -4.97
N GLN A 94 13.51 4.59 -6.30
CA GLN A 94 13.06 5.72 -7.11
C GLN A 94 11.59 6.05 -6.88
N VAL A 95 10.71 5.04 -6.80
CA VAL A 95 9.26 5.29 -6.64
C VAL A 95 8.87 5.70 -5.23
N THR A 96 9.66 5.35 -4.21
CA THR A 96 9.40 5.65 -2.80
C THR A 96 10.15 6.87 -2.27
N SER A 97 11.13 7.39 -3.01
CA SER A 97 11.85 8.62 -2.65
C SER A 97 11.09 9.86 -3.09
N ASP A 98 11.29 10.95 -2.37
CA ASP A 98 10.75 12.25 -2.77
C ASP A 98 11.34 12.67 -4.14
N ALA A 99 10.47 12.90 -5.10
CA ALA A 99 10.86 13.33 -6.45
C ALA A 99 11.14 14.84 -6.57
N GLY A 100 11.18 15.57 -5.44
CA GLY A 100 11.38 17.02 -5.41
C GLY A 100 10.17 17.83 -5.88
N THR A 101 9.00 17.20 -5.97
CA THR A 101 7.72 17.86 -6.26
C THR A 101 7.04 18.31 -4.96
N PRO A 102 6.20 19.36 -4.96
CA PRO A 102 5.42 19.69 -3.78
C PRO A 102 4.61 18.50 -3.26
N GLY A 103 4.60 18.31 -1.91
CA GLY A 103 3.80 17.29 -1.26
C GLY A 103 4.54 15.99 -0.90
N ASN A 104 5.88 15.97 -0.95
CA ASN A 104 6.68 14.82 -0.52
C ASN A 104 6.32 13.51 -1.27
N CYS A 105 6.09 13.59 -2.56
CA CYS A 105 5.63 12.49 -3.39
C CYS A 105 6.77 11.93 -4.24
N GLY A 106 6.93 10.62 -4.23
CA GLY A 106 7.69 9.88 -5.22
C GLY A 106 6.81 9.58 -6.45
N ILE A 107 7.04 8.46 -7.10
CA ILE A 107 6.25 8.03 -8.25
C ILE A 107 5.12 7.12 -7.76
N GLY A 108 4.01 7.72 -7.32
CA GLY A 108 2.84 7.01 -6.80
C GLY A 108 2.91 6.61 -5.33
N TRP A 109 4.00 6.92 -4.64
CA TRP A 109 4.17 6.74 -3.21
C TRP A 109 4.49 8.09 -2.54
N TRP A 110 3.97 8.29 -1.35
CA TRP A 110 4.33 9.41 -0.50
C TRP A 110 5.58 9.05 0.30
N SER A 111 6.45 10.02 0.57
CA SER A 111 7.74 9.82 1.23
C SER A 111 7.86 10.69 2.47
N ASN A 112 8.45 10.15 3.53
CA ASN A 112 8.81 10.92 4.72
C ASN A 112 10.26 11.42 4.73
N ASN A 113 10.99 11.33 3.62
CA ASN A 113 12.40 11.74 3.56
C ASN A 113 12.61 13.20 4.01
N SER A 114 11.69 14.10 3.69
CA SER A 114 11.69 15.51 4.15
C SER A 114 11.31 15.68 5.62
N GLY A 115 10.67 14.66 6.24
CA GLY A 115 10.15 14.70 7.61
C GLY A 115 8.80 15.39 7.73
N TYR A 116 7.99 15.26 6.74
CA TYR A 116 6.59 15.71 6.78
C TYR A 116 5.86 15.23 8.04
N CYS A 117 5.98 13.97 8.37
CA CYS A 117 5.52 13.41 9.64
C CYS A 117 6.70 13.32 10.60
N ALA A 118 6.81 14.29 11.54
CA ALA A 118 7.99 14.40 12.41
C ALA A 118 8.22 13.17 13.31
N LYS A 119 7.16 12.46 13.70
CA LYS A 119 7.24 11.26 14.55
C LYS A 119 7.52 9.97 13.77
N LEU A 120 7.34 9.96 12.44
CA LEU A 120 7.71 8.84 11.64
C LEU A 120 9.20 8.83 11.31
N PRO A 121 9.85 7.65 11.23
CA PRO A 121 11.19 7.53 10.65
C PRO A 121 11.27 8.14 9.25
N ARG A 122 12.43 8.68 8.90
CA ARG A 122 12.66 9.34 7.61
C ARG A 122 12.59 8.39 6.40
N ASP A 123 12.77 7.11 6.62
CA ASP A 123 12.67 6.06 5.62
C ASP A 123 11.23 5.54 5.40
N ALA A 124 10.26 6.08 6.16
CA ALA A 124 8.86 5.73 5.98
C ALA A 124 8.31 6.25 4.63
N PHE A 125 7.49 5.44 4.01
CA PHE A 125 6.74 5.80 2.81
C PHE A 125 5.36 5.12 2.81
N TRP A 126 4.40 5.68 2.08
CA TRP A 126 3.05 5.14 2.09
C TRP A 126 2.32 5.33 0.76
N GLY A 127 1.43 4.38 0.43
CA GLY A 127 0.41 4.52 -0.59
C GLY A 127 -0.89 5.01 0.04
N SER A 128 -1.58 5.92 -0.62
CA SER A 128 -2.85 6.48 -0.17
C SER A 128 -3.89 6.47 -1.28
N GLY A 129 -5.11 6.07 -0.93
CA GLY A 129 -6.28 6.08 -1.80
C GLY A 129 -7.46 6.84 -1.19
N ALA A 130 -8.48 7.15 -1.99
CA ALA A 130 -9.68 7.84 -1.54
C ALA A 130 -10.28 7.18 -0.30
N GLY A 131 -10.83 7.99 0.63
CA GLY A 131 -11.40 7.50 1.88
C GLY A 131 -10.35 7.06 2.92
N HIS A 132 -9.12 7.59 2.82
CA HIS A 132 -8.02 7.26 3.74
C HIS A 132 -7.65 5.77 3.74
N GLN A 133 -7.73 5.12 2.58
CA GLN A 133 -7.17 3.78 2.41
C GLN A 133 -5.65 3.91 2.35
N VAL A 134 -4.92 3.21 3.23
CA VAL A 134 -3.48 3.45 3.38
C VAL A 134 -2.71 2.15 3.50
N VAL A 135 -1.55 2.09 2.88
CA VAL A 135 -0.48 1.16 3.20
C VAL A 135 0.75 1.96 3.63
N LEU A 136 1.14 1.82 4.88
CA LEU A 136 2.36 2.41 5.44
C LEU A 136 3.46 1.35 5.46
N VAL A 137 4.65 1.73 5.03
CA VAL A 137 5.86 0.90 5.10
C VAL A 137 6.95 1.69 5.83
N VAL A 138 7.54 1.10 6.86
CA VAL A 138 8.63 1.71 7.64
C VAL A 138 9.80 0.72 7.71
N PRO A 139 10.77 0.83 6.79
CA PRO A 139 11.89 -0.12 6.69
C PRO A 139 12.68 -0.28 7.98
N SER A 140 13.05 0.80 8.64
CA SER A 140 13.81 0.78 9.91
C SER A 140 13.11 0.07 11.06
N LEU A 141 11.78 -0.06 11.00
CA LEU A 141 10.97 -0.78 11.98
C LEU A 141 10.52 -2.16 11.47
N SER A 142 10.91 -2.57 10.26
CA SER A 142 10.39 -3.77 9.59
C SER A 142 8.86 -3.84 9.61
N LEU A 143 8.21 -2.70 9.44
CA LEU A 143 6.78 -2.53 9.64
C LEU A 143 6.05 -2.30 8.30
N VAL A 144 4.95 -3.05 8.15
CA VAL A 144 3.89 -2.76 7.17
C VAL A 144 2.58 -2.65 7.92
N ALA A 145 1.87 -1.55 7.74
CA ALA A 145 0.54 -1.36 8.29
C ALA A 145 -0.45 -1.00 7.17
N VAL A 146 -1.62 -1.60 7.20
CA VAL A 146 -2.68 -1.36 6.23
C VAL A 146 -3.94 -0.90 6.94
N ARG A 147 -4.55 0.13 6.39
CA ARG A 147 -5.87 0.57 6.78
C ARG A 147 -6.81 0.54 5.57
N ASN A 148 -7.86 -0.26 5.68
CA ASN A 148 -9.05 -0.20 4.83
C ASN A 148 -10.23 0.18 5.72
N GLY A 149 -11.04 1.13 5.32
CA GLY A 149 -12.18 1.56 6.13
C GLY A 149 -12.81 2.85 5.61
N GLU A 150 -13.74 3.38 6.36
CA GLU A 150 -14.40 4.65 6.07
C GLU A 150 -13.44 5.83 6.22
N MET A 151 -13.82 6.99 5.66
CA MET A 151 -13.07 8.22 5.79
C MET A 151 -12.89 8.60 7.28
N LEU A 152 -11.68 8.97 7.63
CA LEU A 152 -11.38 9.50 8.96
C LEU A 152 -11.89 10.93 9.08
N GLU A 153 -12.40 11.27 10.24
CA GLU A 153 -12.84 12.64 10.51
C GLU A 153 -11.65 13.57 10.72
N ALA A 154 -11.68 14.70 10.04
CA ALA A 154 -10.76 15.80 10.27
C ALA A 154 -11.07 16.48 11.61
N ALA A 155 -10.05 16.89 12.35
CA ALA A 155 -10.23 17.73 13.52
C ALA A 155 -10.59 19.18 13.08
N PRO A 156 -11.33 19.94 13.90
CA PRO A 156 -11.61 21.33 13.59
C PRO A 156 -10.31 22.11 13.34
N GLY A 157 -10.21 22.77 12.18
CA GLY A 157 -9.05 23.58 11.82
C GLY A 157 -7.83 22.81 11.30
N GLU A 158 -7.94 21.51 11.03
CA GLU A 158 -6.87 20.76 10.36
C GLU A 158 -6.62 21.35 8.96
N PRO A 159 -5.36 21.72 8.62
CA PRO A 159 -5.05 22.40 7.36
C PRO A 159 -5.04 21.45 6.15
N ASP A 160 -4.77 20.18 6.36
CA ASP A 160 -4.79 19.13 5.36
C ASP A 160 -5.86 18.09 5.71
N LEU A 161 -6.97 18.16 5.01
CA LEU A 161 -8.11 17.27 5.25
C LEU A 161 -7.85 15.81 4.85
N TYR A 162 -6.74 15.52 4.20
CA TYR A 162 -6.45 14.19 3.74
C TYR A 162 -5.37 13.48 4.59
N HIS A 163 -4.19 14.07 4.72
CA HIS A 163 -3.08 13.42 5.43
C HIS A 163 -3.10 13.61 6.93
N GLU A 164 -3.60 14.73 7.43
CA GLU A 164 -3.60 15.02 8.86
C GLU A 164 -4.43 14.02 9.69
N PRO A 165 -5.65 13.62 9.28
CA PRO A 165 -6.37 12.57 10.00
C PRO A 165 -5.61 11.24 10.02
N VAL A 166 -4.97 10.86 8.91
CA VAL A 166 -4.17 9.63 8.82
C VAL A 166 -2.94 9.70 9.72
N ARG A 167 -2.24 10.83 9.72
CA ARG A 167 -1.08 11.08 10.60
C ARG A 167 -1.47 10.96 12.07
N ARG A 168 -2.49 11.70 12.48
CA ARG A 168 -2.95 11.80 13.87
C ARG A 168 -3.55 10.51 14.42
N LEU A 169 -4.37 9.82 13.61
CA LEU A 169 -5.16 8.68 14.07
C LEU A 169 -4.51 7.32 13.76
N LEU A 170 -3.51 7.27 12.87
CA LEU A 170 -2.87 6.02 12.49
C LEU A 170 -1.34 6.08 12.67
N PHE A 171 -0.65 6.97 11.96
CA PHE A 171 0.80 6.92 11.87
C PHE A 171 1.49 7.17 13.22
N GLU A 172 1.16 8.27 13.88
CA GLU A 172 1.80 8.64 15.13
C GLU A 172 1.50 7.66 16.27
N PRO A 173 0.24 7.28 16.53
CA PRO A 173 -0.06 6.30 17.59
C PRO A 173 0.60 4.94 17.36
N LEU A 174 0.66 4.49 16.11
CA LEU A 174 1.27 3.21 15.77
C LEU A 174 2.78 3.21 16.08
N VAL A 175 3.50 4.24 15.63
CA VAL A 175 4.95 4.35 15.88
C VAL A 175 5.25 4.57 17.36
N GLU A 176 4.48 5.40 18.06
CA GLU A 176 4.62 5.61 19.51
C GLU A 176 4.43 4.29 20.28
N THR A 177 3.43 3.49 19.91
CA THR A 177 3.18 2.20 20.56
C THR A 177 4.36 1.25 20.37
N ILE A 178 4.88 1.14 19.14
CA ILE A 178 6.01 0.26 18.83
C ILE A 178 7.28 0.75 19.55
N SER A 179 7.56 2.05 19.50
CA SER A 179 8.74 2.63 20.14
C SER A 179 8.67 2.54 21.68
N GLY A 180 7.49 2.74 22.26
CA GLY A 180 7.27 2.56 23.70
C GLY A 180 7.39 1.10 24.16
N SER A 181 7.01 0.15 23.31
CA SER A 181 7.15 -1.27 23.60
C SER A 181 8.61 -1.74 23.61
N VAL A 182 9.47 -1.15 22.79
CA VAL A 182 10.91 -1.48 22.75
C VAL A 182 11.64 -1.03 24.02
N THR A 183 11.17 0.02 24.69
CA THR A 183 11.78 0.55 25.93
C THR A 183 11.34 -0.20 27.20
N ASN A 184 10.22 -0.93 27.18
CA ASN A 184 9.63 -1.58 28.36
C ASN A 184 9.26 -3.07 28.17
N ALA A 185 9.68 -3.73 27.11
CA ALA A 185 9.33 -5.13 26.88
C ALA A 185 10.11 -6.06 27.80
N LYS A 186 9.57 -6.31 29.00
CA LYS A 186 9.62 -7.63 29.60
C LYS A 186 8.84 -8.55 28.65
N PRO A 187 9.36 -9.71 28.21
CA PRO A 187 8.60 -10.60 27.34
C PRO A 187 7.28 -10.93 28.01
N ALA A 188 6.19 -10.48 27.42
CA ALA A 188 4.86 -10.85 27.90
C ALA A 188 4.75 -12.38 27.68
N SER A 189 4.52 -13.10 28.75
CA SER A 189 4.10 -14.50 28.71
C SER A 189 2.86 -14.57 27.80
N ALA A 190 2.81 -15.58 26.96
CA ALA A 190 1.84 -15.77 25.89
C ALA A 190 0.45 -16.19 26.42
N ASP A 191 -0.18 -15.35 27.24
CA ASP A 191 -1.57 -15.46 27.60
C ASP A 191 -2.32 -14.20 27.16
N VAL A 192 -2.39 -14.00 25.84
CA VAL A 192 -3.36 -13.09 25.26
C VAL A 192 -4.68 -13.85 25.23
N GLU A 193 -5.57 -13.56 26.18
CA GLU A 193 -6.93 -14.07 26.15
C GLU A 193 -7.57 -13.65 24.82
N ALA A 194 -7.91 -14.64 24.01
CA ALA A 194 -8.47 -14.38 22.68
C ALA A 194 -9.81 -13.65 22.85
N VAL A 195 -9.88 -12.42 22.39
CA VAL A 195 -11.15 -11.68 22.32
C VAL A 195 -12.11 -12.48 21.45
N PRO A 196 -13.26 -12.93 21.96
CA PRO A 196 -14.20 -13.70 21.16
C PRO A 196 -14.68 -12.88 19.96
N LEU A 197 -14.66 -13.48 18.78
CA LEU A 197 -15.16 -12.85 17.58
C LEU A 197 -16.67 -12.60 17.70
N PRO A 198 -17.20 -11.50 17.16
CA PRO A 198 -18.63 -11.26 17.11
C PRO A 198 -19.37 -12.43 16.45
N PRO A 199 -20.61 -12.74 16.86
CA PRO A 199 -21.40 -13.80 16.26
C PRO A 199 -21.50 -13.65 14.73
N GLY A 200 -21.14 -14.70 13.98
CA GLY A 200 -21.18 -14.74 12.52
C GLY A 200 -19.86 -14.36 11.82
N VAL A 201 -18.83 -13.94 12.56
CA VAL A 201 -17.49 -13.67 12.01
C VAL A 201 -16.64 -14.93 12.16
N LYS A 202 -16.15 -15.49 11.05
CA LYS A 202 -15.17 -16.59 11.07
C LYS A 202 -13.74 -16.03 11.06
N ALA A 203 -12.89 -16.55 11.93
CA ALA A 203 -11.46 -16.25 11.87
C ALA A 203 -10.86 -16.85 10.60
N VAL A 204 -10.17 -16.04 9.82
CA VAL A 204 -9.59 -16.43 8.51
C VAL A 204 -8.37 -17.34 8.65
N TRP A 205 -7.88 -17.59 9.86
CA TRP A 205 -6.73 -18.49 10.14
C TRP A 205 -7.10 -19.94 10.50
N ASP A 206 -8.39 -20.28 10.52
CA ASP A 206 -8.88 -21.66 10.69
C ASP A 206 -8.96 -22.42 9.34
N LEU A 207 -8.04 -22.18 8.46
CA LEU A 207 -7.87 -22.98 7.25
C LEU A 207 -6.71 -23.97 7.45
N SER A 208 -7.00 -25.04 8.22
CA SER A 208 -6.26 -26.29 8.12
C SER A 208 -6.82 -27.13 6.99
#